data_f5cb5f57975d0c74de27f40f08c04c19
#
_entry.id   f5cb5f57975d0c74de27f40f08c04c19
#
_cell.length_a   1.000
_cell.length_b   1.000
_cell.length_c   1.000
_cell.angle_alpha   90.00
_cell.angle_beta   90.00
_cell.angle_gamma   90.00
#
_symmetry.space_group_name_H-M   'P 1'
#
loop_
_entity.id
_entity.type
_entity.pdbx_description
1 polymer ?
#
loop_
_entity_poly.entity_id
_entity_poly.type
_entity_poly.pdbx_seq_one_letter_code
_entity_poly.pdbx_strand_id
1 'polypeptide(L)'
;MESERTRRWYESRTLHHSDFPPERLASERTRSVTACLPARNEARTVGPIVADLAELRELGAIDEVLVVDASSTDGTGQIAADAGATVIDERELLPEHGPVLGKGDAMWRALSVIESDVIMFLDSDSEGFGPHFACGLAGPLVCDVDGIQFVKAFYRRPLKMGDVALPEGGGRVTELMARPLLNLFYPELAGFRQPLAGEMAGTRDLLQRLPFATGYAVEIAMLIDAWREVGLDGLAQVDIEMRQNRHQPLGDLTQMSYAVLRAVCLRLEREGRLSELEDAGLVLPRETLEERDVRIVERPPLASIRTA
;
A
#
# COMPACT_ATOMS: atom_id res chain seq x y z
N MET A 1 -8.49 -19.93 -20.65
CA MET A 1 -9.02 -20.19 -19.26
C MET A 1 -8.57 -19.11 -18.27
N GLU A 2 -7.27 -18.86 -18.08
CA GLU A 2 -6.80 -17.80 -17.15
C GLU A 2 -7.27 -16.39 -17.54
N SER A 3 -7.19 -16.01 -18.80
CA SER A 3 -7.67 -14.70 -19.27
C SER A 3 -9.17 -14.47 -19.06
N GLU A 4 -9.97 -15.53 -19.09
CA GLU A 4 -11.42 -15.43 -18.85
C GLU A 4 -11.74 -15.30 -17.35
N ARG A 5 -10.98 -15.95 -16.47
CA ARG A 5 -11.09 -15.78 -15.02
C ARG A 5 -10.69 -14.37 -14.61
N THR A 6 -9.58 -13.84 -15.13
CA THR A 6 -9.13 -12.46 -14.89
C THR A 6 -10.15 -11.45 -15.39
N ARG A 7 -10.79 -11.69 -16.55
CA ARG A 7 -11.86 -10.83 -17.08
C ARG A 7 -13.07 -10.80 -16.16
N ARG A 8 -13.59 -11.96 -15.75
CA ARG A 8 -14.73 -12.06 -14.83
C ARG A 8 -14.45 -11.38 -13.50
N TRP A 9 -13.25 -11.60 -12.96
CA TRP A 9 -12.80 -10.90 -11.75
C TRP A 9 -12.79 -9.39 -11.97
N TYR A 10 -12.21 -8.91 -13.07
CA TYR A 10 -12.16 -7.50 -13.39
C TYR A 10 -13.55 -6.86 -13.44
N GLU A 11 -14.51 -7.52 -14.05
CA GLU A 11 -15.89 -7.05 -14.17
C GLU A 11 -16.65 -7.04 -12.83
N SER A 12 -16.38 -7.99 -11.94
CA SER A 12 -17.10 -8.15 -10.67
C SER A 12 -16.38 -7.56 -9.45
N ARG A 13 -15.07 -7.32 -9.52
CA ARG A 13 -14.22 -6.89 -8.41
C ARG A 13 -13.51 -5.56 -8.65
N THR A 14 -13.87 -4.85 -9.72
CA THR A 14 -13.46 -3.45 -9.93
C THR A 14 -14.63 -2.58 -9.48
N LEU A 15 -14.46 -2.00 -8.31
CA LEU A 15 -15.49 -1.22 -7.60
C LEU A 15 -15.21 0.28 -7.74
N HIS A 16 -16.15 1.11 -7.33
CA HIS A 16 -16.00 2.55 -7.30
C HIS A 16 -16.27 3.09 -5.89
N HIS A 17 -15.53 4.09 -5.46
CA HIS A 17 -15.70 4.67 -4.12
C HIS A 17 -17.12 5.18 -3.85
N SER A 18 -17.84 5.64 -4.89
CA SER A 18 -19.22 6.13 -4.75
C SER A 18 -20.21 5.04 -4.31
N ASP A 19 -19.84 3.76 -4.43
CA ASP A 19 -20.64 2.65 -3.92
C ASP A 19 -20.60 2.58 -2.38
N PHE A 20 -19.64 3.28 -1.77
CA PHE A 20 -19.35 3.25 -0.35
C PHE A 20 -19.26 4.67 0.24
N PRO A 21 -20.36 5.47 0.23
CA PRO A 21 -20.33 6.79 0.85
C PRO A 21 -20.17 6.67 2.38
N PRO A 22 -19.64 7.70 3.06
CA PRO A 22 -19.38 7.68 4.51
C PRO A 22 -20.56 7.23 5.36
N GLU A 23 -21.77 7.67 5.00
CA GLU A 23 -23.02 7.34 5.71
C GLU A 23 -23.36 5.85 5.61
N ARG A 24 -23.04 5.24 4.49
CA ARG A 24 -23.21 3.81 4.30
C ARG A 24 -22.26 3.02 5.21
N LEU A 25 -20.98 3.40 5.25
CA LEU A 25 -20.04 2.74 6.16
C LEU A 25 -20.51 2.90 7.61
N ALA A 26 -20.89 4.12 8.02
CA ALA A 26 -21.34 4.37 9.39
C ALA A 26 -22.55 3.53 9.79
N SER A 27 -23.47 3.23 8.86
CA SER A 27 -24.70 2.51 9.13
C SER A 27 -24.66 1.01 8.89
N GLU A 28 -23.82 0.54 7.95
CA GLU A 28 -23.84 -0.86 7.49
C GLU A 28 -22.60 -1.66 7.89
N ARG A 29 -21.51 -1.00 8.34
CA ARG A 29 -20.27 -1.72 8.68
C ARG A 29 -20.47 -2.74 9.81
N THR A 30 -19.89 -3.91 9.60
CA THR A 30 -19.94 -5.04 10.53
C THR A 30 -18.59 -5.28 11.23
N ARG A 31 -17.54 -4.52 10.87
CA ARG A 31 -16.15 -4.69 11.32
C ARG A 31 -15.57 -3.36 11.76
N SER A 32 -14.66 -3.41 12.72
CA SER A 32 -13.85 -2.26 13.14
C SER A 32 -12.75 -1.94 12.12
N VAL A 33 -12.41 -0.64 12.01
CA VAL A 33 -11.49 -0.12 10.98
C VAL A 33 -10.48 0.84 11.56
N THR A 34 -9.19 0.59 11.31
CA THR A 34 -8.10 1.55 11.58
C THR A 34 -7.52 2.06 10.25
N ALA A 35 -7.40 3.38 10.12
CA ALA A 35 -6.61 4.03 9.09
C ALA A 35 -5.18 4.23 9.60
N CYS A 36 -4.21 3.56 9.01
CA CYS A 36 -2.79 3.61 9.36
C CYS A 36 -1.99 4.37 8.30
N LEU A 37 -1.29 5.42 8.70
CA LEU A 37 -0.48 6.28 7.85
C LEU A 37 0.99 6.21 8.25
N PRO A 38 1.84 5.45 7.58
CA PRO A 38 3.29 5.62 7.70
C PRO A 38 3.68 7.00 7.18
N ALA A 39 4.40 7.81 7.98
CA ALA A 39 4.73 9.19 7.64
C ALA A 39 6.21 9.50 7.90
N ARG A 40 6.84 10.24 6.98
CA ARG A 40 8.20 10.74 7.16
C ARG A 40 8.37 12.09 6.50
N ASN A 41 8.46 13.16 7.30
CA ASN A 41 8.62 14.54 6.85
C ASN A 41 7.50 14.97 5.88
N GLU A 42 6.25 14.77 6.32
CA GLU A 42 5.02 15.09 5.56
C GLU A 42 4.17 16.16 6.26
N ALA A 43 4.82 17.12 6.95
CA ALA A 43 4.15 18.20 7.68
C ALA A 43 3.13 18.98 6.84
N ARG A 44 3.32 19.03 5.51
CA ARG A 44 2.45 19.77 4.59
C ARG A 44 1.14 19.05 4.30
N THR A 45 1.13 17.75 4.31
CA THR A 45 0.02 16.92 3.81
C THR A 45 -0.68 16.13 4.93
N VAL A 46 0.03 15.76 5.98
CA VAL A 46 -0.50 14.88 7.03
C VAL A 46 -1.68 15.50 7.79
N GLY A 47 -1.65 16.80 8.10
CA GLY A 47 -2.71 17.47 8.85
C GLY A 47 -4.08 17.42 8.16
N PRO A 48 -4.21 17.89 6.91
CA PRO A 48 -5.46 17.77 6.16
C PRO A 48 -5.96 16.34 6.01
N ILE A 49 -5.07 15.38 5.73
CA ILE A 49 -5.45 13.96 5.60
C ILE A 49 -6.02 13.43 6.92
N VAL A 50 -5.36 13.70 8.03
CA VAL A 50 -5.84 13.27 9.37
C VAL A 50 -7.16 13.95 9.73
N ALA A 51 -7.35 15.23 9.38
CA ALA A 51 -8.61 15.93 9.64
C ALA A 51 -9.78 15.25 8.90
N ASP A 52 -9.64 14.95 7.61
CA ASP A 52 -10.67 14.22 6.83
C ASP A 52 -10.98 12.84 7.45
N LEU A 53 -9.95 12.13 7.93
CA LEU A 53 -10.12 10.84 8.59
C LEU A 53 -10.75 10.97 9.98
N ALA A 54 -10.46 12.04 10.71
CA ALA A 54 -11.09 12.32 12.00
C ALA A 54 -12.60 12.59 11.85
N GLU A 55 -13.01 13.32 10.80
CA GLU A 55 -14.42 13.48 10.46
C GLU A 55 -15.12 12.14 10.19
N LEU A 56 -14.46 11.22 9.45
CA LEU A 56 -14.99 9.87 9.23
C LEU A 56 -15.12 9.07 10.54
N ARG A 57 -14.19 9.26 11.47
CA ARG A 57 -14.26 8.64 12.80
C ARG A 57 -15.42 9.21 13.61
N GLU A 58 -15.62 10.51 13.60
CA GLU A 58 -16.75 11.16 14.27
C GLU A 58 -18.09 10.72 13.71
N LEU A 59 -18.18 10.51 12.40
CA LEU A 59 -19.36 9.95 11.74
C LEU A 59 -19.59 8.46 12.09
N GLY A 60 -18.58 7.77 12.61
CA GLY A 60 -18.63 6.34 12.90
C GLY A 60 -18.32 5.45 11.68
N ALA A 61 -17.75 5.99 10.62
CA ALA A 61 -17.34 5.21 9.43
C ALA A 61 -16.03 4.42 9.66
N ILE A 62 -15.14 4.94 10.52
CA ILE A 62 -13.91 4.28 10.98
C ILE A 62 -13.77 4.42 12.49
N ASP A 63 -12.85 3.67 13.11
CA ASP A 63 -12.69 3.68 14.58
C ASP A 63 -11.43 4.42 15.02
N GLU A 64 -10.36 4.34 14.24
CA GLU A 64 -9.07 4.88 14.65
C GLU A 64 -8.31 5.48 13.46
N VAL A 65 -7.54 6.52 13.74
CA VAL A 65 -6.52 7.10 12.86
C VAL A 65 -5.17 6.98 13.55
N LEU A 66 -4.29 6.15 13.02
CA LEU A 66 -2.95 5.90 13.53
C LEU A 66 -1.90 6.46 12.56
N VAL A 67 -1.05 7.35 13.01
CA VAL A 67 0.14 7.80 12.29
C VAL A 67 1.37 7.13 12.88
N VAL A 68 2.10 6.39 12.06
CA VAL A 68 3.39 5.81 12.42
C VAL A 68 4.49 6.73 11.89
N ASP A 69 5.05 7.53 12.79
CA ASP A 69 6.01 8.56 12.44
C ASP A 69 7.44 7.99 12.37
N ALA A 70 8.08 8.11 11.22
CA ALA A 70 9.46 7.67 10.99
C ALA A 70 10.49 8.68 11.52
N SER A 71 10.32 9.14 12.76
CA SER A 71 11.18 10.13 13.43
C SER A 71 11.33 11.42 12.60
N SER A 72 10.22 11.97 12.15
CA SER A 72 10.18 13.20 11.35
C SER A 72 10.79 14.39 12.10
N THR A 73 11.45 15.27 11.38
CA THR A 73 12.11 16.46 11.93
C THR A 73 11.42 17.78 11.59
N ASP A 74 10.33 17.71 10.81
CA ASP A 74 9.60 18.88 10.29
C ASP A 74 8.28 19.17 11.05
N GLY A 75 8.01 18.42 12.14
CA GLY A 75 6.81 18.59 12.93
C GLY A 75 5.63 17.70 12.51
N THR A 76 5.84 16.75 11.56
CA THR A 76 4.80 15.83 11.05
C THR A 76 4.00 15.19 12.19
N GLY A 77 4.68 14.58 13.17
CA GLY A 77 4.00 13.88 14.29
C GLY A 77 3.12 14.81 15.12
N GLN A 78 3.60 16.02 15.45
CA GLN A 78 2.82 16.99 16.21
C GLN A 78 1.57 17.46 15.42
N ILE A 79 1.76 17.77 14.13
CA ILE A 79 0.66 18.19 13.26
C ILE A 79 -0.41 17.09 13.16
N ALA A 80 0.00 15.83 13.03
CA ALA A 80 -0.93 14.70 13.00
C ALA A 80 -1.70 14.54 14.32
N ALA A 81 -1.02 14.68 15.46
CA ALA A 81 -1.64 14.61 16.77
C ALA A 81 -2.65 15.74 16.99
N ASP A 82 -2.29 16.99 16.62
CA ASP A 82 -3.15 18.16 16.71
C ASP A 82 -4.40 18.03 15.81
N ALA A 83 -4.29 17.31 14.70
CA ALA A 83 -5.41 16.99 13.80
C ALA A 83 -6.27 15.81 14.30
N GLY A 84 -5.89 15.11 15.35
CA GLY A 84 -6.69 14.09 16.02
C GLY A 84 -6.27 12.64 15.79
N ALA A 85 -5.06 12.39 15.27
CA ALA A 85 -4.53 11.04 15.15
C ALA A 85 -3.86 10.56 16.46
N THR A 86 -3.86 9.27 16.67
CA THR A 86 -2.89 8.61 17.56
C THR A 86 -1.55 8.58 16.81
N VAL A 87 -0.48 9.05 17.43
CA VAL A 87 0.86 9.08 16.82
C VAL A 87 1.80 8.20 17.61
N ILE A 88 2.51 7.32 16.91
CA ILE A 88 3.52 6.44 17.50
C ILE A 88 4.81 6.56 16.68
N ASP A 89 5.95 6.72 17.36
CA ASP A 89 7.27 6.64 16.70
C ASP A 89 7.52 5.18 16.29
N GLU A 90 7.89 4.97 15.02
CA GLU A 90 8.11 3.61 14.50
C GLU A 90 9.16 2.82 15.28
N ARG A 91 10.11 3.50 15.97
CA ARG A 91 11.15 2.88 16.79
C ARG A 91 10.63 2.29 18.09
N GLU A 92 9.45 2.70 18.56
CA GLU A 92 8.81 2.16 19.75
C GLU A 92 8.12 0.83 19.48
N LEU A 93 7.86 0.53 18.19
CA LEU A 93 7.16 -0.67 17.76
C LEU A 93 8.16 -1.81 17.49
N LEU A 94 8.05 -2.90 18.21
CA LEU A 94 8.88 -4.12 18.05
C LEU A 94 10.38 -3.81 17.96
N PRO A 95 10.98 -3.07 18.92
CA PRO A 95 12.37 -2.65 18.86
C PRO A 95 13.35 -3.84 18.85
N GLU A 96 12.94 -5.00 19.37
CA GLU A 96 13.70 -6.25 19.35
C GLU A 96 13.98 -6.78 17.95
N HIS A 97 13.23 -6.34 16.94
CA HIS A 97 13.46 -6.70 15.55
C HIS A 97 14.46 -5.77 14.81
N GLY A 98 15.20 -4.98 15.57
CA GLY A 98 16.25 -4.10 15.04
C GLY A 98 15.73 -2.80 14.41
N PRO A 99 16.57 -2.08 13.65
CA PRO A 99 16.21 -0.80 13.05
C PRO A 99 15.06 -0.95 12.04
N VAL A 100 14.28 0.12 11.88
CA VAL A 100 13.20 0.15 10.88
C VAL A 100 13.79 0.28 9.47
N LEU A 101 13.27 -0.52 8.55
CA LEU A 101 13.77 -0.66 7.18
C LEU A 101 12.79 -0.06 6.14
N GLY A 102 12.22 1.10 6.47
CA GLY A 102 11.33 1.85 5.57
C GLY A 102 9.86 1.42 5.65
N LYS A 103 9.06 1.89 4.67
CA LYS A 103 7.60 1.85 4.71
C LYS A 103 7.00 0.49 5.04
N GLY A 104 7.42 -0.56 4.34
CA GLY A 104 6.87 -1.90 4.57
C GLY A 104 7.16 -2.44 5.98
N ASP A 105 8.31 -2.11 6.56
CA ASP A 105 8.64 -2.47 7.94
C ASP A 105 7.80 -1.66 8.94
N ALA A 106 7.59 -0.36 8.71
CA ALA A 106 6.71 0.46 9.53
C ALA A 106 5.26 -0.07 9.51
N MET A 107 4.75 -0.46 8.33
CA MET A 107 3.43 -1.11 8.19
C MET A 107 3.35 -2.42 8.98
N TRP A 108 4.37 -3.29 8.88
CA TRP A 108 4.43 -4.54 9.62
C TRP A 108 4.44 -4.31 11.13
N ARG A 109 5.21 -3.36 11.60
CA ARG A 109 5.28 -3.00 13.03
C ARG A 109 3.96 -2.45 13.54
N ALA A 110 3.27 -1.62 12.74
CA ALA A 110 1.95 -1.08 13.08
C ALA A 110 0.93 -2.18 13.39
N LEU A 111 0.98 -3.33 12.70
CA LEU A 111 0.09 -4.47 12.97
C LEU A 111 0.22 -5.01 14.40
N SER A 112 1.31 -4.72 15.11
CA SER A 112 1.51 -5.21 16.48
C SER A 112 0.61 -4.50 17.50
N VAL A 113 0.15 -3.28 17.19
CA VAL A 113 -0.65 -2.43 18.07
C VAL A 113 -2.07 -2.20 17.56
N ILE A 114 -2.37 -2.52 16.31
CA ILE A 114 -3.72 -2.37 15.74
C ILE A 114 -4.58 -3.58 16.08
N GLU A 115 -5.74 -3.35 16.68
CA GLU A 115 -6.68 -4.40 17.08
C GLU A 115 -7.92 -4.50 16.20
N SER A 116 -8.16 -3.52 15.34
CA SER A 116 -9.31 -3.49 14.43
C SER A 116 -9.30 -4.67 13.44
N ASP A 117 -10.51 -5.07 13.02
CA ASP A 117 -10.71 -6.19 12.08
C ASP A 117 -10.18 -5.89 10.67
N VAL A 118 -10.22 -4.61 10.28
CA VAL A 118 -9.78 -4.11 8.97
C VAL A 118 -8.75 -3.01 9.18
N ILE A 119 -7.67 -3.07 8.41
CA ILE A 119 -6.60 -2.10 8.44
C ILE A 119 -6.45 -1.50 7.05
N MET A 120 -6.53 -0.19 6.97
CA MET A 120 -6.21 0.56 5.76
C MET A 120 -4.81 1.16 5.89
N PHE A 121 -3.97 0.95 4.90
CA PHE A 121 -2.72 1.69 4.74
C PHE A 121 -2.94 2.81 3.73
N LEU A 122 -2.65 4.03 4.15
CA LEU A 122 -2.82 5.25 3.35
C LEU A 122 -1.48 5.99 3.28
N ASP A 123 -1.14 6.51 2.11
CA ASP A 123 0.05 7.34 1.97
C ASP A 123 -0.19 8.73 2.55
N SER A 124 0.77 9.22 3.34
CA SER A 124 0.70 10.53 4.03
C SER A 124 1.11 11.72 3.15
N ASP A 125 1.58 11.48 1.91
CA ASP A 125 2.06 12.49 0.95
C ASP A 125 1.03 12.87 -0.13
N SER A 126 -0.22 12.41 0.00
CA SER A 126 -1.26 12.62 -1.00
C SER A 126 -1.76 14.07 -1.01
N GLU A 127 -1.59 14.76 -2.13
CA GLU A 127 -2.25 16.05 -2.39
C GLU A 127 -3.67 15.80 -2.92
N GLY A 128 -4.66 16.48 -2.34
CA GLY A 128 -6.07 16.29 -2.73
C GLY A 128 -6.68 14.99 -2.21
N PHE A 129 -6.21 14.51 -1.06
CA PHE A 129 -6.88 13.46 -0.31
C PHE A 129 -8.32 13.89 0.02
N GLY A 130 -9.21 12.93 0.17
CA GLY A 130 -10.57 13.15 0.64
C GLY A 130 -11.16 11.87 1.23
N PRO A 131 -12.28 11.97 1.95
CA PRO A 131 -12.92 10.83 2.62
C PRO A 131 -13.17 9.62 1.73
N HIS A 132 -13.38 9.83 0.43
CA HIS A 132 -13.62 8.78 -0.55
C HIS A 132 -12.44 7.80 -0.72
N PHE A 133 -11.20 8.21 -0.40
CA PHE A 133 -10.05 7.30 -0.39
C PHE A 133 -10.24 6.21 0.68
N ALA A 134 -10.54 6.62 1.89
CA ALA A 134 -10.74 5.70 3.01
C ALA A 134 -12.02 4.86 2.82
N CYS A 135 -13.13 5.51 2.46
CA CYS A 135 -14.41 4.82 2.28
C CYS A 135 -14.36 3.79 1.15
N GLY A 136 -13.72 4.13 0.02
CA GLY A 136 -13.53 3.21 -1.10
C GLY A 136 -12.72 1.97 -0.71
N LEU A 137 -11.67 2.14 0.09
CA LEU A 137 -10.83 1.02 0.55
C LEU A 137 -11.52 0.17 1.61
N ALA A 138 -12.15 0.78 2.62
CA ALA A 138 -12.80 0.05 3.70
C ALA A 138 -14.11 -0.60 3.26
N GLY A 139 -14.90 0.09 2.43
CA GLY A 139 -16.27 -0.29 2.08
C GLY A 139 -16.42 -1.75 1.64
N PRO A 140 -15.64 -2.25 0.68
CA PRO A 140 -15.73 -3.65 0.26
C PRO A 140 -15.45 -4.66 1.38
N LEU A 141 -14.71 -4.27 2.42
CA LEU A 141 -14.31 -5.14 3.54
C LEU A 141 -15.32 -5.11 4.69
N VAL A 142 -16.10 -4.03 4.83
CA VAL A 142 -16.96 -3.82 5.99
C VAL A 142 -18.47 -3.82 5.68
N CYS A 143 -18.85 -3.59 4.41
CA CYS A 143 -20.24 -3.61 3.94
C CYS A 143 -20.61 -4.94 3.22
N ASP A 144 -20.06 -6.05 3.69
CA ASP A 144 -20.37 -7.44 3.26
C ASP A 144 -20.34 -7.68 1.74
N VAL A 145 -19.31 -7.20 1.06
CA VAL A 145 -19.02 -7.70 -0.28
C VAL A 145 -18.36 -9.07 -0.15
N ASP A 146 -19.10 -10.11 -0.52
CA ASP A 146 -18.76 -11.51 -0.27
C ASP A 146 -17.31 -11.87 -0.56
N GLY A 147 -16.63 -12.38 0.46
CA GLY A 147 -15.33 -13.05 0.36
C GLY A 147 -14.13 -12.14 0.17
N ILE A 148 -14.30 -10.82 0.08
CA ILE A 148 -13.17 -9.88 -0.07
C ILE A 148 -12.40 -9.81 1.25
N GLN A 149 -11.06 -9.98 1.15
CA GLN A 149 -10.14 -9.88 2.27
C GLN A 149 -9.02 -8.85 2.03
N PHE A 150 -8.82 -8.43 0.76
CA PHE A 150 -7.81 -7.44 0.40
C PHE A 150 -8.29 -6.55 -0.74
N VAL A 151 -8.08 -5.23 -0.59
CA VAL A 151 -8.49 -4.21 -1.56
C VAL A 151 -7.30 -3.33 -1.90
N LYS A 152 -7.09 -3.07 -3.20
CA LYS A 152 -6.15 -2.04 -3.67
C LYS A 152 -6.87 -0.89 -4.34
N ALA A 153 -6.45 0.32 -4.03
CA ALA A 153 -6.92 1.46 -4.78
C ALA A 153 -6.28 1.52 -6.17
N PHE A 154 -7.00 2.12 -7.11
CA PHE A 154 -6.43 2.67 -8.32
C PHE A 154 -7.04 4.05 -8.60
N TYR A 155 -6.30 4.87 -9.34
CA TYR A 155 -6.63 6.26 -9.58
C TYR A 155 -5.92 6.79 -10.82
N ARG A 156 -6.40 7.88 -11.39
CA ARG A 156 -5.71 8.58 -12.48
C ARG A 156 -4.55 9.39 -11.90
N ARG A 157 -3.40 9.33 -12.55
CA ARG A 157 -2.19 10.09 -12.20
C ARG A 157 -1.82 11.05 -13.33
N PRO A 158 -2.29 12.28 -13.32
CA PRO A 158 -1.87 13.26 -14.31
C PRO A 158 -0.36 13.54 -14.17
N LEU A 159 0.32 13.64 -15.32
CA LEU A 159 1.73 14.04 -15.36
C LEU A 159 1.82 15.53 -15.62
N LYS A 160 2.34 16.29 -14.66
CA LYS A 160 2.65 17.72 -14.86
C LYS A 160 4.09 17.86 -15.37
N MET A 161 4.27 18.46 -16.55
CA MET A 161 5.55 18.86 -17.12
C MET A 161 5.54 20.37 -17.33
N GLY A 162 6.05 21.12 -16.35
CA GLY A 162 5.90 22.60 -16.33
C GLY A 162 4.43 22.99 -16.30
N ASP A 163 4.00 23.83 -17.25
CA ASP A 163 2.62 24.31 -17.40
C ASP A 163 1.70 23.32 -18.14
N VAL A 164 2.24 22.21 -18.66
CA VAL A 164 1.48 21.19 -19.38
C VAL A 164 1.09 20.07 -18.43
N ALA A 165 -0.20 19.84 -18.26
CA ALA A 165 -0.73 18.67 -17.57
C ALA A 165 -1.18 17.64 -18.62
N LEU A 166 -0.50 16.47 -18.63
CA LEU A 166 -0.96 15.31 -19.38
C LEU A 166 -1.92 14.53 -18.47
N PRO A 167 -3.17 14.25 -18.92
CA PRO A 167 -4.15 13.53 -18.11
C PRO A 167 -3.66 12.14 -17.66
N GLU A 168 -2.77 11.54 -18.46
CA GLU A 168 -2.14 10.25 -18.24
C GLU A 168 -0.62 10.38 -18.41
N GLY A 169 0.18 9.56 -17.68
CA GLY A 169 1.64 9.57 -17.79
C GLY A 169 2.36 9.41 -16.45
N GLY A 170 1.64 9.43 -15.35
CA GLY A 170 2.13 8.98 -14.05
C GLY A 170 2.22 7.44 -13.99
N GLY A 171 2.87 6.91 -12.95
CA GLY A 171 2.96 5.45 -12.76
C GLY A 171 3.93 4.74 -13.69
N ARG A 172 5.01 5.40 -14.11
CA ARG A 172 6.01 4.83 -15.04
C ARG A 172 6.58 3.49 -14.61
N VAL A 173 6.83 3.28 -13.32
CA VAL A 173 7.28 1.98 -12.80
C VAL A 173 6.16 0.93 -12.89
N THR A 174 4.91 1.33 -12.71
CA THR A 174 3.77 0.43 -12.93
C THR A 174 3.73 -0.06 -14.36
N GLU A 175 3.79 0.85 -15.34
CA GLU A 175 3.63 0.50 -16.76
C GLU A 175 4.86 -0.22 -17.33
N LEU A 176 6.08 0.18 -16.94
CA LEU A 176 7.31 -0.32 -17.53
C LEU A 176 7.94 -1.52 -16.78
N MET A 177 7.51 -1.78 -15.55
CA MET A 177 8.08 -2.85 -14.72
C MET A 177 7.00 -3.77 -14.15
N ALA A 178 6.10 -3.27 -13.29
CA ALA A 178 5.16 -4.13 -12.57
C ALA A 178 4.17 -4.81 -13.52
N ARG A 179 3.58 -4.09 -14.46
CA ARG A 179 2.61 -4.64 -15.42
C ARG A 179 3.21 -5.74 -16.31
N PRO A 180 4.38 -5.57 -16.95
CA PRO A 180 5.04 -6.64 -17.68
C PRO A 180 5.34 -7.87 -16.83
N LEU A 181 5.85 -7.67 -15.62
CA LEU A 181 6.17 -8.77 -14.71
C LEU A 181 4.92 -9.56 -14.29
N LEU A 182 3.82 -8.87 -13.92
CA LEU A 182 2.58 -9.55 -13.57
C LEU A 182 2.00 -10.31 -14.77
N ASN A 183 1.97 -9.72 -15.96
CA ASN A 183 1.49 -10.42 -17.15
C ASN A 183 2.29 -11.67 -17.48
N LEU A 184 3.62 -11.63 -17.25
CA LEU A 184 4.50 -12.76 -17.58
C LEU A 184 4.48 -13.86 -16.52
N PHE A 185 4.45 -13.49 -15.24
CA PHE A 185 4.66 -14.42 -14.14
C PHE A 185 3.43 -14.68 -13.26
N TYR A 186 2.47 -13.74 -13.23
CA TYR A 186 1.25 -13.78 -12.41
C TYR A 186 0.05 -13.26 -13.20
N PRO A 187 -0.32 -13.94 -14.32
CA PRO A 187 -1.33 -13.43 -15.26
C PRO A 187 -2.71 -13.21 -14.62
N GLU A 188 -3.03 -13.88 -13.53
CA GLU A 188 -4.25 -13.65 -12.76
C GLU A 188 -4.31 -12.24 -12.18
N LEU A 189 -3.16 -11.67 -11.81
CA LEU A 189 -3.04 -10.31 -11.28
C LEU A 189 -2.93 -9.22 -12.35
N ALA A 190 -2.89 -9.60 -13.62
CA ALA A 190 -2.76 -8.64 -14.74
C ALA A 190 -3.97 -7.67 -14.84
N GLY A 191 -5.11 -8.03 -14.21
CA GLY A 191 -6.30 -7.18 -14.13
C GLY A 191 -6.18 -5.99 -13.17
N PHE A 192 -5.18 -5.94 -12.29
CA PHE A 192 -4.98 -4.80 -11.40
C PHE A 192 -4.49 -3.58 -12.16
N ARG A 193 -5.24 -2.48 -12.06
CA ARG A 193 -4.93 -1.23 -12.77
C ARG A 193 -3.71 -0.53 -12.20
N GLN A 194 -3.53 -0.56 -10.86
CA GLN A 194 -2.36 0.02 -10.19
C GLN A 194 -1.80 -0.92 -9.12
N PRO A 195 -1.05 -1.95 -9.51
CA PRO A 195 -0.49 -2.92 -8.58
C PRO A 195 0.50 -2.30 -7.57
N LEU A 196 1.08 -1.14 -7.88
CA LEU A 196 2.00 -0.40 -7.02
C LEU A 196 1.33 0.77 -6.26
N ALA A 197 -0.01 0.82 -6.19
CA ALA A 197 -0.67 1.80 -5.34
C ALA A 197 -0.30 1.57 -3.87
N GLY A 198 0.02 2.65 -3.15
CA GLY A 198 0.32 2.59 -1.71
C GLY A 198 -0.93 2.46 -0.86
N GLU A 199 -2.07 2.92 -1.40
CA GLU A 199 -3.37 2.83 -0.76
C GLU A 199 -3.92 1.41 -0.92
N MET A 200 -4.08 0.72 0.21
CA MET A 200 -4.59 -0.64 0.28
C MET A 200 -5.26 -0.91 1.63
N ALA A 201 -6.15 -1.88 1.66
CA ALA A 201 -6.76 -2.34 2.88
C ALA A 201 -6.86 -3.86 2.91
N GLY A 202 -6.84 -4.43 4.09
CA GLY A 202 -7.03 -5.86 4.27
C GLY A 202 -7.62 -6.20 5.63
N THR A 203 -8.15 -7.43 5.73
CA THR A 203 -8.53 -7.96 7.02
C THR A 203 -7.26 -8.17 7.86
N ARG A 204 -7.35 -7.87 9.16
CA ARG A 204 -6.22 -8.04 10.09
C ARG A 204 -5.70 -9.49 10.07
N ASP A 205 -6.60 -10.45 10.03
CA ASP A 205 -6.26 -11.86 9.98
C ASP A 205 -5.41 -12.20 8.74
N LEU A 206 -5.77 -11.72 7.56
CA LEU A 206 -4.94 -11.89 6.36
C LEU A 206 -3.59 -11.18 6.52
N LEU A 207 -3.60 -9.88 6.87
CA LEU A 207 -2.36 -9.10 6.94
C LEU A 207 -1.35 -9.66 7.92
N GLN A 208 -1.79 -10.24 9.04
CA GLN A 208 -0.90 -10.88 10.02
C GLN A 208 -0.26 -12.18 9.52
N ARG A 209 -0.83 -12.82 8.49
CA ARG A 209 -0.27 -14.02 7.86
C ARG A 209 0.70 -13.71 6.72
N LEU A 210 0.72 -12.47 6.21
CA LEU A 210 1.59 -12.11 5.10
C LEU A 210 3.00 -11.71 5.58
N PRO A 211 4.05 -12.05 4.83
CA PRO A 211 5.36 -11.44 4.98
C PRO A 211 5.34 -10.01 4.44
N PHE A 212 6.09 -9.11 5.04
CA PHE A 212 6.19 -7.72 4.59
C PHE A 212 7.59 -7.44 4.02
N ALA A 213 7.64 -7.19 2.72
CA ALA A 213 8.86 -6.70 2.09
C ALA A 213 9.14 -5.25 2.52
N THR A 214 10.40 -4.92 2.76
CA THR A 214 10.81 -3.57 3.15
C THR A 214 10.92 -2.63 1.96
N GLY A 215 10.86 -1.32 2.21
CA GLY A 215 11.05 -0.29 1.18
C GLY A 215 9.98 -0.27 0.09
N TYR A 216 10.39 0.00 -1.14
CA TYR A 216 9.53 0.13 -2.34
C TYR A 216 9.00 -1.20 -2.90
N ALA A 217 9.27 -2.30 -2.24
CA ALA A 217 8.85 -3.61 -2.68
C ALA A 217 7.51 -4.04 -2.07
N VAL A 218 7.06 -3.37 -1.01
CA VAL A 218 5.92 -3.81 -0.19
C VAL A 218 4.63 -3.93 -1.00
N GLU A 219 4.35 -3.02 -1.92
CA GLU A 219 3.09 -2.98 -2.64
C GLU A 219 2.89 -4.18 -3.57
N ILE A 220 3.91 -4.50 -4.39
CA ILE A 220 3.84 -5.64 -5.33
C ILE A 220 3.96 -6.96 -4.58
N ALA A 221 4.79 -6.99 -3.57
CA ALA A 221 5.00 -8.15 -2.71
C ALA A 221 3.69 -8.57 -2.03
N MET A 222 3.05 -7.63 -1.35
CA MET A 222 1.80 -7.87 -0.64
C MET A 222 0.67 -8.28 -1.58
N LEU A 223 0.59 -7.70 -2.78
CA LEU A 223 -0.41 -8.10 -3.75
C LEU A 223 -0.26 -9.57 -4.17
N ILE A 224 0.98 -10.00 -4.47
CA ILE A 224 1.25 -11.39 -4.85
C ILE A 224 0.99 -12.34 -3.67
N ASP A 225 1.45 -11.98 -2.46
CA ASP A 225 1.31 -12.82 -1.27
C ASP A 225 -0.16 -12.91 -0.82
N ALA A 226 -0.93 -11.82 -0.88
CA ALA A 226 -2.37 -11.84 -0.60
C ALA A 226 -3.12 -12.72 -1.62
N TRP A 227 -2.81 -12.61 -2.92
CA TRP A 227 -3.40 -13.49 -3.92
C TRP A 227 -3.13 -14.98 -3.64
N ARG A 228 -1.96 -15.32 -3.14
CA ARG A 228 -1.62 -16.71 -2.80
C ARG A 228 -2.39 -17.23 -1.60
N GLU A 229 -2.60 -16.36 -0.62
CA GLU A 229 -3.31 -16.73 0.60
C GLU A 229 -4.82 -16.90 0.38
N VAL A 230 -5.44 -15.99 -0.38
CA VAL A 230 -6.90 -15.94 -0.48
C VAL A 230 -7.45 -16.12 -1.89
N GLY A 231 -6.57 -16.31 -2.88
CA GLY A 231 -6.96 -16.42 -4.29
C GLY A 231 -7.46 -15.09 -4.87
N LEU A 232 -7.73 -15.11 -6.18
CA LEU A 232 -8.18 -13.91 -6.91
C LEU A 232 -9.54 -13.41 -6.42
N ASP A 233 -10.44 -14.33 -6.03
CA ASP A 233 -11.79 -14.00 -5.59
C ASP A 233 -11.82 -13.28 -4.22
N GLY A 234 -10.76 -13.45 -3.41
CA GLY A 234 -10.55 -12.73 -2.16
C GLY A 234 -10.00 -11.31 -2.32
N LEU A 235 -9.69 -10.90 -3.55
CA LEU A 235 -9.12 -9.59 -3.87
C LEU A 235 -10.12 -8.72 -4.62
N ALA A 236 -10.03 -7.39 -4.40
CA ALA A 236 -10.73 -6.39 -5.20
C ALA A 236 -9.84 -5.18 -5.47
N GLN A 237 -10.26 -4.36 -6.41
CA GLN A 237 -9.69 -3.03 -6.62
C GLN A 237 -10.79 -1.98 -6.63
N VAL A 238 -10.48 -0.76 -6.19
CA VAL A 238 -11.43 0.34 -6.10
C VAL A 238 -10.91 1.59 -6.78
N ASP A 239 -11.75 2.20 -7.62
CA ASP A 239 -11.47 3.53 -8.22
C ASP A 239 -11.70 4.60 -7.16
N ILE A 240 -10.66 5.37 -6.86
CA ILE A 240 -10.67 6.54 -5.98
C ILE A 240 -10.43 7.83 -6.76
N GLU A 241 -10.69 7.82 -8.07
CA GLU A 241 -10.67 8.91 -9.04
C GLU A 241 -9.29 9.45 -9.37
N MET A 242 -8.77 10.40 -8.65
CA MET A 242 -7.55 11.11 -9.01
C MET A 242 -6.65 11.34 -7.80
N ARG A 243 -5.36 11.07 -7.97
CA ARG A 243 -4.34 11.37 -6.99
C ARG A 243 -3.23 12.22 -7.60
N GLN A 244 -2.84 13.27 -6.92
CA GLN A 244 -1.67 14.08 -7.26
C GLN A 244 -0.53 13.78 -6.29
N ASN A 245 0.63 13.44 -6.85
CA ASN A 245 1.87 13.26 -6.11
C ASN A 245 2.99 14.02 -6.81
N ARG A 246 4.05 14.29 -6.07
CA ARG A 246 5.29 14.80 -6.64
C ARG A 246 5.87 13.80 -7.63
N HIS A 247 6.33 14.31 -8.79
CA HIS A 247 7.00 13.48 -9.78
C HIS A 247 8.47 13.33 -9.42
N GLN A 248 8.92 12.08 -9.37
CA GLN A 248 10.34 11.78 -9.23
C GLN A 248 11.03 11.81 -10.61
N PRO A 249 12.28 12.29 -10.69
CA PRO A 249 13.10 12.18 -11.89
C PRO A 249 13.22 10.74 -12.38
N LEU A 250 13.34 10.55 -13.70
CA LEU A 250 13.43 9.21 -14.29
C LEU A 250 14.57 8.38 -13.69
N GLY A 251 15.72 9.00 -13.40
CA GLY A 251 16.87 8.33 -12.81
C GLY A 251 16.60 7.75 -11.41
N ASP A 252 15.69 8.35 -10.64
CA ASP A 252 15.36 7.85 -9.30
C ASP A 252 14.38 6.67 -9.36
N LEU A 253 13.64 6.52 -10.48
CA LEU A 253 12.74 5.39 -10.69
C LEU A 253 13.49 4.08 -10.91
N THR A 254 14.77 4.12 -11.26
CA THR A 254 15.58 2.90 -11.46
C THR A 254 15.66 2.08 -10.17
N GLN A 255 15.89 2.73 -9.04
CA GLN A 255 15.94 2.05 -7.73
C GLN A 255 14.60 1.41 -7.38
N MET A 256 13.49 2.12 -7.62
CA MET A 256 12.14 1.58 -7.40
C MET A 256 11.87 0.39 -8.32
N SER A 257 12.24 0.50 -9.61
CA SER A 257 12.08 -0.58 -10.59
C SER A 257 12.88 -1.82 -10.20
N TYR A 258 14.11 -1.63 -9.72
CA TYR A 258 14.94 -2.73 -9.23
C TYR A 258 14.31 -3.43 -8.03
N ALA A 259 13.79 -2.68 -7.05
CA ALA A 259 13.11 -3.24 -5.89
C ALA A 259 11.87 -4.06 -6.29
N VAL A 260 11.07 -3.55 -7.23
CA VAL A 260 9.89 -4.28 -7.78
C VAL A 260 10.32 -5.58 -8.46
N LEU A 261 11.37 -5.53 -9.31
CA LEU A 261 11.92 -6.71 -9.99
C LEU A 261 12.38 -7.76 -8.96
N ARG A 262 13.20 -7.36 -7.99
CA ARG A 262 13.70 -8.28 -6.95
C ARG A 262 12.57 -8.88 -6.11
N ALA A 263 11.54 -8.10 -5.77
CA ALA A 263 10.39 -8.62 -5.03
C ALA A 263 9.67 -9.75 -5.78
N VAL A 264 9.52 -9.60 -7.10
CA VAL A 264 8.95 -10.64 -7.96
C VAL A 264 9.89 -11.86 -8.06
N CYS A 265 11.19 -11.63 -8.29
CA CYS A 265 12.17 -12.72 -8.35
C CYS A 265 12.20 -13.55 -7.06
N LEU A 266 12.22 -12.90 -5.89
CA LEU A 266 12.19 -13.61 -4.59
C LEU A 266 10.97 -14.52 -4.44
N ARG A 267 9.83 -14.14 -4.98
CA ARG A 267 8.63 -14.98 -4.97
C ARG A 267 8.74 -16.14 -5.93
N LEU A 268 9.25 -15.89 -7.13
CA LEU A 268 9.51 -16.95 -8.11
C LEU A 268 10.55 -17.97 -7.62
N GLU A 269 11.57 -17.52 -6.89
CA GLU A 269 12.58 -18.38 -6.24
C GLU A 269 11.90 -19.30 -5.21
N ARG A 270 11.07 -18.76 -4.32
CA ARG A 270 10.30 -19.52 -3.34
C ARG A 270 9.34 -20.53 -3.97
N GLU A 271 8.84 -20.20 -5.14
CA GLU A 271 7.97 -21.07 -5.94
C GLU A 271 8.73 -22.15 -6.71
N GLY A 272 10.06 -22.12 -6.69
CA GLY A 272 10.90 -23.00 -7.51
C GLY A 272 10.79 -22.73 -9.02
N ARG A 273 10.25 -21.57 -9.42
CA ARG A 273 10.12 -21.13 -10.82
C ARG A 273 11.33 -20.37 -11.32
N LEU A 274 12.19 -19.95 -10.43
CA LEU A 274 13.46 -19.28 -10.71
C LEU A 274 14.53 -19.85 -9.80
N SER A 275 15.75 -20.05 -10.32
CA SER A 275 16.92 -20.36 -9.50
C SER A 275 17.31 -19.12 -8.67
N GLU A 276 17.92 -19.37 -7.50
CA GLU A 276 18.43 -18.29 -6.65
C GLU A 276 19.39 -17.37 -7.43
N LEU A 277 19.14 -16.06 -7.33
CA LEU A 277 19.93 -15.04 -7.96
C LEU A 277 20.85 -14.37 -6.94
N GLU A 278 22.14 -14.31 -7.23
CA GLU A 278 23.05 -13.45 -6.48
C GLU A 278 22.63 -11.99 -6.66
N ASP A 279 22.37 -11.32 -5.54
CA ASP A 279 22.04 -9.89 -5.52
C ASP A 279 23.32 -9.07 -5.37
N ALA A 280 23.91 -8.70 -6.49
CA ALA A 280 25.11 -7.89 -6.55
C ALA A 280 24.85 -6.39 -6.24
N GLY A 281 23.60 -6.02 -5.95
CA GLY A 281 23.19 -4.63 -5.76
C GLY A 281 22.94 -3.89 -7.07
N LEU A 282 22.62 -2.62 -6.96
CA LEU A 282 22.33 -1.75 -8.08
C LEU A 282 23.51 -0.79 -8.34
N VAL A 283 24.06 -0.82 -9.54
CA VAL A 283 25.07 0.12 -10.01
C VAL A 283 24.43 1.13 -10.97
N LEU A 284 24.58 2.41 -10.66
CA LEU A 284 24.06 3.52 -11.45
C LEU A 284 25.21 4.29 -12.10
N PRO A 285 25.36 4.26 -13.44
CA PRO A 285 26.32 5.10 -14.17
C PRO A 285 25.75 6.53 -14.26
N ARG A 286 26.21 7.40 -13.39
CA ARG A 286 25.94 8.85 -13.40
C ARG A 286 27.23 9.60 -13.78
N GLU A 287 27.49 10.76 -13.20
CA GLU A 287 28.81 11.43 -13.35
C GLU A 287 29.94 10.54 -12.82
N THR A 288 29.67 9.73 -11.81
CA THR A 288 30.49 8.64 -11.30
C THR A 288 29.66 7.38 -11.19
N LEU A 289 30.30 6.21 -10.98
CA LEU A 289 29.60 4.98 -10.66
C LEU A 289 29.10 5.07 -9.21
N GLU A 290 27.79 5.02 -9.02
CA GLU A 290 27.16 4.95 -7.70
C GLU A 290 26.66 3.53 -7.45
N GLU A 291 27.09 2.97 -6.33
CA GLU A 291 26.52 1.71 -5.84
C GLU A 291 25.39 2.01 -4.86
N ARG A 292 24.27 1.28 -5.00
CA ARG A 292 23.11 1.37 -4.14
C ARG A 292 22.78 0.01 -3.56
N ASP A 293 22.70 -0.07 -2.25
CA ASP A 293 22.14 -1.23 -1.57
C ASP A 293 20.62 -1.15 -1.65
N VAL A 294 20.03 -2.06 -2.41
CA VAL A 294 18.58 -2.18 -2.61
C VAL A 294 18.12 -3.57 -2.16
N ARG A 295 18.84 -4.17 -1.22
CA ARG A 295 18.45 -5.47 -0.69
C ARG A 295 17.07 -5.40 -0.08
N ILE A 296 16.24 -6.37 -0.42
CA ILE A 296 14.92 -6.54 0.15
C ILE A 296 15.08 -7.47 1.35
N VAL A 297 14.80 -6.92 2.53
CA VAL A 297 14.59 -7.70 3.73
C VAL A 297 13.09 -7.92 3.88
N GLU A 298 12.69 -9.09 4.33
CA GLU A 298 11.30 -9.35 4.63
C GLU A 298 11.11 -9.62 6.11
N ARG A 299 10.08 -9.00 6.67
CA ARG A 299 9.59 -9.35 8.00
C ARG A 299 8.71 -10.58 7.89
N PRO A 300 8.85 -11.55 8.79
CA PRO A 300 8.00 -12.74 8.79
C PRO A 300 6.54 -12.38 9.06
N PRO A 301 5.60 -13.27 8.73
CA PRO A 301 4.21 -13.10 9.15
C PRO A 301 4.12 -12.80 10.66
N LEU A 302 3.41 -11.72 11.04
CA LEU A 302 3.33 -11.29 12.43
C LEU A 302 2.72 -12.40 13.31
N ALA A 303 1.79 -13.16 12.77
CA ALA A 303 1.20 -14.32 13.45
C ALA A 303 2.24 -15.38 13.85
N SER A 304 3.36 -15.52 13.09
CA SER A 304 4.40 -16.52 13.39
C SER A 304 5.29 -16.15 14.58
N ILE A 305 5.38 -14.88 14.94
CA ILE A 305 6.22 -14.42 16.06
C ILE A 305 5.45 -14.23 17.38
N ARG A 306 4.11 -14.15 17.33
CA ARG A 306 3.27 -14.01 18.54
C ARG A 306 3.00 -15.36 19.25
N THR A 307 3.39 -16.47 18.66
CA THR A 307 3.20 -17.82 19.21
C THR A 307 4.43 -18.36 19.91
N ALA A 308 5.50 -17.57 20.01
CA ALA A 308 6.71 -17.89 20.77
C ALA A 308 6.73 -17.08 22.09
#